data_1ea731475c43296d46c6f9dd2c8b81ff
#
_entry.id   1ea731475c43296d46c6f9dd2c8b81ff
#
_cell.length_a   1.000
_cell.length_b   1.000
_cell.length_c   1.000
_cell.angle_alpha   90.00
_cell.angle_beta   90.00
_cell.angle_gamma   90.00
#
_symmetry.space_group_name_H-M   'P 1'
#
loop_
_entity.id
_entity.type
_entity.pdbx_description
1 polymer ?
#
loop_
_entity_poly.entity_id
_entity_poly.type
_entity_poly.pdbx_seq_one_letter_code
_entity_poly.pdbx_strand_id
1 'polypeptide(L)'
;MRFDVPRLVLAGLGGGCGKTFLAVGVVRALRERGTRVVPFKKGPDYIDAAWLSRAAGIPCRNLDVHLAGEAAVVRSLVDHGAGMPKRAGGSVAVIEGARGLFDAMDETGKTSTAHLARLLSSPVVLVVDCTKVTRTVASMVLGCRMTDRRLRLAGVVLNRIGNARHEANIRSAIADLCDLPVLGALPRAAAAAVPERHLGLVMPDEHAAAEESVAATAEVVARHVDLDALLEIAGRAPSLSAPRAPRTPRTPRTCRVGVVRDSAFSFYYPENLEALEAEGATLVFVDATRDELLPEVDALYIGGGFPETQADRLASRPGFARSLRAAVEDGLPVYAECGGAVYVG
;
A
#
# COMPACT_ATOMS: atom_id res chain seq x y z
N MET A 1 -7.02 25.05 2.50
CA MET A 1 -6.17 25.27 1.31
C MET A 1 -6.51 24.22 0.26
N ARG A 2 -6.37 24.55 -1.04
CA ARG A 2 -6.54 23.59 -2.14
C ARG A 2 -5.17 23.09 -2.60
N PHE A 3 -5.09 21.80 -2.90
CA PHE A 3 -3.86 21.10 -3.28
C PHE A 3 -4.09 20.28 -4.55
N ASP A 4 -3.19 20.42 -5.50
CA ASP A 4 -3.20 19.61 -6.71
C ASP A 4 -2.29 18.39 -6.50
N VAL A 5 -2.90 17.23 -6.42
CA VAL A 5 -2.23 15.95 -6.29
C VAL A 5 -2.72 15.04 -7.41
N PRO A 6 -1.94 14.86 -8.48
CA PRO A 6 -2.24 13.84 -9.48
C PRO A 6 -2.33 12.47 -8.80
N ARG A 7 -3.47 11.78 -8.94
CA ARG A 7 -3.73 10.53 -8.21
C ARG A 7 -4.74 9.65 -8.90
N LEU A 8 -4.64 8.37 -8.65
CA LEU A 8 -5.63 7.37 -9.05
C LEU A 8 -5.73 6.26 -8.02
N VAL A 9 -6.87 5.55 -8.02
CA VAL A 9 -7.12 4.36 -7.22
C VAL A 9 -7.17 3.14 -8.14
N LEU A 10 -6.37 2.12 -7.82
CA LEU A 10 -6.47 0.80 -8.43
C LEU A 10 -7.39 -0.06 -7.55
N ALA A 11 -8.57 -0.40 -8.02
CA ALA A 11 -9.58 -1.13 -7.27
C ALA A 11 -9.94 -2.44 -7.98
N GLY A 12 -10.37 -3.45 -7.23
CA GLY A 12 -10.82 -4.72 -7.79
C GLY A 12 -12.27 -5.03 -7.49
N LEU A 13 -12.80 -6.07 -8.12
CA LEU A 13 -14.13 -6.59 -7.82
C LEU A 13 -14.15 -7.54 -6.60
N GLY A 14 -12.96 -7.97 -6.15
CA GLY A 14 -12.80 -8.86 -4.99
C GLY A 14 -11.34 -9.02 -4.58
N GLY A 15 -11.08 -9.85 -3.58
CA GLY A 15 -9.74 -10.31 -3.22
C GLY A 15 -9.12 -11.15 -4.34
N GLY A 16 -7.78 -11.19 -4.43
CA GLY A 16 -7.07 -12.07 -5.37
C GLY A 16 -7.24 -11.73 -6.86
N CYS A 17 -7.84 -10.60 -7.22
CA CYS A 17 -8.03 -10.22 -8.63
C CYS A 17 -6.78 -9.64 -9.31
N GLY A 18 -5.64 -9.54 -8.59
CA GLY A 18 -4.36 -9.08 -9.12
C GLY A 18 -4.08 -7.58 -8.95
N LYS A 19 -4.75 -6.89 -8.02
CA LYS A 19 -4.51 -5.47 -7.72
C LYS A 19 -3.06 -5.19 -7.35
N THR A 20 -2.51 -5.96 -6.42
CA THR A 20 -1.15 -5.78 -5.91
C THR A 20 -0.12 -5.98 -7.01
N PHE A 21 -0.30 -7.02 -7.84
CA PHE A 21 0.55 -7.23 -9.02
C PHE A 21 0.54 -6.01 -9.95
N LEU A 22 -0.65 -5.51 -10.30
CA LEU A 22 -0.77 -4.32 -11.14
C LEU A 22 -0.18 -3.08 -10.46
N ALA A 23 -0.47 -2.87 -9.17
CA ALA A 23 -0.02 -1.68 -8.44
C ALA A 23 1.52 -1.64 -8.32
N VAL A 24 2.14 -2.75 -7.92
CA VAL A 24 3.61 -2.89 -7.86
C VAL A 24 4.23 -2.62 -9.23
N GLY A 25 3.68 -3.23 -10.29
CA GLY A 25 4.18 -3.05 -11.64
C GLY A 25 4.03 -1.62 -12.16
N VAL A 26 2.87 -0.98 -11.95
CA VAL A 26 2.64 0.44 -12.31
C VAL A 26 3.60 1.36 -11.58
N VAL A 27 3.73 1.19 -10.24
CA VAL A 27 4.60 2.02 -9.41
C VAL A 27 6.05 1.92 -9.88
N ARG A 28 6.55 0.71 -10.10
CA ARG A 28 7.93 0.48 -10.54
C ARG A 28 8.17 0.97 -11.96
N ALA A 29 7.32 0.64 -12.91
CA ALA A 29 7.46 1.04 -14.30
C ALA A 29 7.41 2.57 -14.49
N LEU A 30 6.52 3.27 -13.77
CA LEU A 30 6.48 4.73 -13.79
C LEU A 30 7.73 5.35 -13.17
N ARG A 31 8.22 4.77 -12.05
CA ARG A 31 9.49 5.22 -11.44
C ARG A 31 10.66 5.08 -12.39
N GLU A 32 10.77 3.98 -13.14
CA GLU A 32 11.82 3.74 -14.14
C GLU A 32 11.74 4.72 -15.32
N ARG A 33 10.55 5.22 -15.64
CA ARG A 33 10.35 6.32 -16.62
C ARG A 33 10.70 7.71 -16.04
N GLY A 34 11.17 7.80 -14.80
CA GLY A 34 11.54 9.06 -14.15
C GLY A 34 10.37 9.79 -13.47
N THR A 35 9.16 9.23 -13.44
CA THR A 35 8.03 9.76 -12.69
C THR A 35 8.25 9.51 -11.20
N ARG A 36 8.02 10.51 -10.36
CA ARG A 36 7.99 10.31 -8.90
C ARG A 36 6.65 9.70 -8.50
N VAL A 37 6.64 8.46 -8.10
CA VAL A 37 5.43 7.76 -7.65
C VAL A 37 5.39 7.72 -6.14
N VAL A 38 4.29 8.18 -5.53
CA VAL A 38 4.00 8.04 -4.10
C VAL A 38 2.96 6.96 -3.93
N PRO A 39 3.35 5.82 -3.38
CA PRO A 39 2.43 4.71 -3.18
C PRO A 39 1.62 4.91 -1.90
N PHE A 40 0.34 4.52 -1.99
CA PHE A 40 -0.55 4.42 -0.85
C PHE A 40 -1.30 3.09 -0.89
N LYS A 41 -1.56 2.53 0.28
CA LYS A 41 -2.38 1.33 0.45
C LYS A 41 -3.64 1.67 1.25
N LYS A 42 -4.81 1.25 0.77
CA LYS A 42 -6.05 1.38 1.54
C LYS A 42 -6.11 0.34 2.65
N GLY A 43 -6.43 0.81 3.86
CA GLY A 43 -6.61 -0.07 5.03
C GLY A 43 -5.30 -0.46 5.73
N PRO A 44 -5.38 -1.30 6.77
CA PRO A 44 -4.26 -1.62 7.67
C PRO A 44 -3.42 -2.79 7.14
N ASP A 45 -2.88 -2.67 5.94
CA ASP A 45 -2.13 -3.72 5.26
C ASP A 45 -0.63 -3.39 5.26
N TYR A 46 0.18 -4.24 5.88
CA TYR A 46 1.63 -4.07 5.94
C TYR A 46 2.35 -4.73 4.77
N ILE A 47 1.84 -5.87 4.28
CA ILE A 47 2.53 -6.70 3.29
C ILE A 47 2.49 -6.05 1.91
N ASP A 48 1.30 -5.72 1.42
CA ASP A 48 1.15 -5.02 0.15
C ASP A 48 1.87 -3.65 0.18
N ALA A 49 1.78 -2.93 1.32
CA ALA A 49 2.49 -1.66 1.52
C ALA A 49 4.02 -1.82 1.45
N ALA A 50 4.58 -2.92 1.96
CA ALA A 50 6.01 -3.19 1.86
C ALA A 50 6.44 -3.44 0.40
N TRP A 51 5.69 -4.20 -0.38
CA TRP A 51 5.95 -4.40 -1.82
C TRP A 51 5.85 -3.10 -2.61
N LEU A 52 4.84 -2.27 -2.32
CA LEU A 52 4.70 -0.93 -2.93
C LEU A 52 5.85 0.00 -2.55
N SER A 53 6.31 -0.06 -1.29
CA SER A 53 7.48 0.71 -0.83
C SER A 53 8.74 0.32 -1.61
N ARG A 54 8.98 -0.99 -1.78
CA ARG A 54 10.12 -1.50 -2.56
C ARG A 54 10.04 -1.06 -4.02
N ALA A 55 8.88 -1.17 -4.64
CA ALA A 55 8.66 -0.74 -6.02
C ALA A 55 8.92 0.76 -6.20
N ALA A 56 8.42 1.60 -5.29
CA ALA A 56 8.57 3.05 -5.33
C ALA A 56 9.96 3.53 -4.91
N GLY A 57 10.67 2.79 -4.05
CA GLY A 57 11.91 3.21 -3.37
C GLY A 57 11.69 4.29 -2.32
N ILE A 58 10.48 4.47 -1.87
CA ILE A 58 10.05 5.35 -0.77
C ILE A 58 8.93 4.66 0.02
N PRO A 59 8.70 5.01 1.30
CA PRO A 59 7.66 4.40 2.11
C PRO A 59 6.27 4.52 1.48
N CYS A 60 5.53 3.42 1.44
CA CYS A 60 4.11 3.38 1.17
C CYS A 60 3.35 3.72 2.46
N ARG A 61 2.31 4.53 2.36
CA ARG A 61 1.50 4.94 3.50
C ARG A 61 0.11 4.33 3.46
N ASN A 62 -0.45 4.09 4.63
CA ASN A 62 -1.76 3.49 4.76
C ASN A 62 -2.85 4.55 4.86
N LEU A 63 -3.85 4.47 3.99
CA LEU A 63 -5.04 5.31 4.02
C LEU A 63 -6.19 4.53 4.66
N ASP A 64 -6.26 4.58 5.99
CA ASP A 64 -7.29 3.89 6.76
C ASP A 64 -8.26 4.88 7.42
N VAL A 65 -9.48 4.93 6.89
CA VAL A 65 -10.53 5.83 7.39
C VAL A 65 -11.03 5.40 8.78
N HIS A 66 -10.96 4.10 9.09
CA HIS A 66 -11.42 3.58 10.39
C HIS A 66 -10.45 3.92 11.52
N LEU A 67 -9.16 3.68 11.30
CA LEU A 67 -8.13 3.90 12.32
C LEU A 67 -7.74 5.38 12.46
N ALA A 68 -7.57 6.09 11.34
CA ALA A 68 -7.06 7.46 11.34
C ALA A 68 -8.15 8.53 11.18
N GLY A 69 -9.32 8.16 10.65
CA GLY A 69 -10.39 9.10 10.31
C GLY A 69 -10.17 9.82 8.96
N GLU A 70 -11.26 10.34 8.40
CA GLU A 70 -11.29 10.96 7.07
C GLU A 70 -10.31 12.14 6.92
N ALA A 71 -10.25 13.00 7.95
CA ALA A 71 -9.41 14.19 7.92
C ALA A 71 -7.90 13.85 7.86
N ALA A 72 -7.47 12.86 8.62
CA ALA A 72 -6.08 12.40 8.63
C ALA A 72 -5.71 11.70 7.31
N VAL A 73 -6.63 10.91 6.74
CA VAL A 73 -6.45 10.27 5.43
C VAL A 73 -6.25 11.30 4.33
N VAL A 74 -7.12 12.33 4.25
CA VAL A 74 -6.96 13.42 3.27
C VAL A 74 -5.65 14.16 3.50
N ARG A 75 -5.28 14.38 4.76
CA ARG A 75 -4.06 15.08 5.13
C ARG A 75 -2.81 14.28 4.73
N SER A 76 -2.75 12.98 5.03
CA SER A 76 -1.65 12.09 4.64
C SER A 76 -1.43 12.14 3.13
N LEU A 77 -2.51 12.02 2.32
CA LEU A 77 -2.39 12.14 0.86
C LEU A 77 -1.84 13.49 0.42
N VAL A 78 -2.27 14.60 1.03
CA VAL A 78 -1.82 15.93 0.66
C VAL A 78 -0.37 16.17 1.08
N ASP A 79 0.00 15.83 2.31
CA ASP A 79 1.34 16.09 2.84
C ASP A 79 2.43 15.33 2.07
N HIS A 80 2.13 14.12 1.63
CA HIS A 80 3.08 13.28 0.91
C HIS A 80 2.94 13.36 -0.62
N GLY A 81 1.74 13.70 -1.12
CA GLY A 81 1.45 13.82 -2.56
C GLY A 81 1.54 15.23 -3.14
N ALA A 82 1.38 16.29 -2.31
CA ALA A 82 1.47 17.67 -2.75
C ALA A 82 2.85 18.28 -2.45
N GLY A 83 3.23 19.30 -3.23
CA GLY A 83 4.48 20.05 -2.96
C GLY A 83 5.75 19.34 -3.39
N MET A 84 5.65 18.21 -4.06
CA MET A 84 6.81 17.54 -4.62
C MET A 84 7.39 18.31 -5.80
N PRO A 85 8.73 18.45 -5.89
CA PRO A 85 9.33 19.12 -7.03
C PRO A 85 8.88 18.41 -8.31
N LYS A 86 8.36 19.19 -9.26
CA LYS A 86 8.03 18.73 -10.61
C LYS A 86 9.35 18.31 -11.28
N ARG A 87 9.71 17.06 -11.18
CA ARG A 87 10.78 16.49 -12.04
C ARG A 87 10.25 16.42 -13.47
N ALA A 88 11.14 16.22 -14.43
CA ALA A 88 10.80 16.17 -15.85
C ALA A 88 9.66 15.18 -16.19
N GLY A 89 9.44 14.12 -15.36
CA GLY A 89 8.36 13.12 -15.50
C GLY A 89 7.11 13.38 -14.63
N GLY A 90 7.04 14.50 -13.90
CA GLY A 90 5.91 14.78 -12.98
C GLY A 90 5.92 13.94 -11.69
N SER A 91 4.81 14.00 -10.93
CA SER A 91 4.58 13.19 -9.75
C SER A 91 3.15 12.64 -9.74
N VAL A 92 2.95 11.44 -9.20
CA VAL A 92 1.63 10.79 -9.11
C VAL A 92 1.49 10.00 -7.82
N ALA A 93 0.34 10.08 -7.18
CA ALA A 93 -0.06 9.20 -6.10
C ALA A 93 -0.82 7.99 -6.67
N VAL A 94 -0.31 6.81 -6.42
CA VAL A 94 -0.96 5.54 -6.77
C VAL A 94 -1.50 4.89 -5.51
N ILE A 95 -2.83 4.74 -5.44
CA ILE A 95 -3.52 4.21 -4.27
C ILE A 95 -4.02 2.81 -4.60
N GLU A 96 -3.49 1.80 -3.94
CA GLU A 96 -4.03 0.45 -4.06
C GLU A 96 -5.19 0.25 -3.10
N GLY A 97 -6.34 -0.16 -3.63
CA GLY A 97 -7.53 -0.54 -2.87
C GLY A 97 -7.35 -1.89 -2.15
N ALA A 98 -8.28 -2.21 -1.27
CA ALA A 98 -8.32 -3.48 -0.57
C ALA A 98 -9.61 -4.24 -0.88
N ARG A 99 -9.54 -5.57 -0.99
CA ARG A 99 -10.67 -6.45 -1.33
C ARG A 99 -11.42 -5.99 -2.59
N GLY A 100 -12.74 -6.05 -2.60
CA GLY A 100 -13.58 -5.49 -3.67
C GLY A 100 -13.83 -3.99 -3.49
N LEU A 101 -14.22 -3.33 -4.59
CA LEU A 101 -14.46 -1.89 -4.65
C LEU A 101 -15.42 -1.40 -3.56
N PHE A 102 -16.48 -2.15 -3.31
CA PHE A 102 -17.54 -1.81 -2.35
C PHE A 102 -17.44 -2.57 -1.02
N ASP A 103 -16.48 -3.52 -0.90
CA ASP A 103 -16.31 -4.28 0.33
C ASP A 103 -15.84 -3.38 1.47
N ALA A 104 -16.52 -3.49 2.61
CA ALA A 104 -16.28 -2.72 3.81
C ALA A 104 -16.28 -3.64 5.05
N MET A 105 -15.90 -3.10 6.19
CA MET A 105 -15.95 -3.80 7.48
C MET A 105 -17.40 -3.90 8.00
N ASP A 106 -18.25 -2.99 7.55
CA ASP A 106 -19.65 -2.87 7.96
C ASP A 106 -20.58 -2.68 6.75
N GLU A 107 -21.88 -2.72 7.02
CA GLU A 107 -22.94 -2.55 6.02
C GLU A 107 -23.03 -1.13 5.44
N THR A 108 -22.45 -0.14 6.10
CA THR A 108 -22.53 1.27 5.66
C THR A 108 -21.61 1.59 4.48
N GLY A 109 -20.63 0.73 4.22
CA GLY A 109 -19.65 0.92 3.16
C GLY A 109 -18.61 2.02 3.41
N LYS A 110 -18.59 2.64 4.61
CA LYS A 110 -17.71 3.77 4.94
C LYS A 110 -16.22 3.42 4.99
N THR A 111 -15.90 2.13 5.08
CA THR A 111 -14.51 1.65 5.04
C THR A 111 -14.13 1.03 3.68
N SER A 112 -15.00 1.14 2.66
CA SER A 112 -14.74 0.58 1.32
C SER A 112 -13.73 1.39 0.51
N THR A 113 -13.16 0.76 -0.51
CA THR A 113 -12.32 1.44 -1.51
C THR A 113 -13.13 2.52 -2.26
N ALA A 114 -14.42 2.28 -2.52
CA ALA A 114 -15.33 3.24 -3.13
C ALA A 114 -15.49 4.50 -2.27
N HIS A 115 -15.67 4.34 -0.96
CA HIS A 115 -15.75 5.48 -0.05
C HIS A 115 -14.44 6.30 -0.04
N LEU A 116 -13.30 5.63 0.07
CA LEU A 116 -11.99 6.27 0.01
C LEU A 116 -11.81 7.05 -1.31
N ALA A 117 -12.14 6.45 -2.45
CA ALA A 117 -12.02 7.11 -3.76
C ALA A 117 -12.89 8.37 -3.85
N ARG A 118 -14.12 8.35 -3.29
CA ARG A 118 -14.98 9.55 -3.21
C ARG A 118 -14.41 10.61 -2.28
N LEU A 119 -14.00 10.22 -1.07
CA LEU A 119 -13.39 11.11 -0.08
C LEU A 119 -12.20 11.87 -0.69
N LEU A 120 -11.38 11.15 -1.41
CA LEU A 120 -10.20 11.69 -2.06
C LEU A 120 -10.50 12.28 -3.45
N SER A 121 -11.76 12.24 -3.93
CA SER A 121 -12.14 12.63 -5.30
C SER A 121 -11.21 12.04 -6.36
N SER A 122 -10.77 10.79 -6.16
CA SER A 122 -9.81 10.10 -7.01
C SER A 122 -10.51 9.34 -8.13
N PRO A 123 -10.03 9.41 -9.38
CA PRO A 123 -10.46 8.50 -10.42
C PRO A 123 -10.07 7.05 -10.06
N VAL A 124 -10.94 6.12 -10.44
CA VAL A 124 -10.80 4.69 -10.16
C VAL A 124 -10.53 3.95 -11.45
N VAL A 125 -9.51 3.11 -11.47
CA VAL A 125 -9.24 2.12 -12.50
C VAL A 125 -9.57 0.75 -11.92
N LEU A 126 -10.50 0.03 -12.56
CA LEU A 126 -10.90 -1.30 -12.11
C LEU A 126 -9.97 -2.37 -12.65
N VAL A 127 -9.48 -3.22 -11.76
CA VAL A 127 -8.77 -4.47 -12.09
C VAL A 127 -9.78 -5.61 -12.05
N VAL A 128 -10.00 -6.25 -13.18
CA VAL A 128 -11.02 -7.30 -13.32
C VAL A 128 -10.36 -8.63 -13.64
N ASP A 129 -10.61 -9.62 -12.80
CA ASP A 129 -10.23 -11.01 -13.10
C ASP A 129 -11.14 -11.56 -14.20
N CYS A 130 -10.53 -11.90 -15.32
CA CYS A 130 -11.22 -12.42 -16.50
C CYS A 130 -11.19 -13.95 -16.62
N THR A 131 -10.86 -14.66 -15.50
CA THR A 131 -10.79 -16.12 -15.52
C THR A 131 -12.15 -16.74 -15.83
N LYS A 132 -12.23 -17.49 -16.92
CA LYS A 132 -13.44 -18.23 -17.38
C LYS A 132 -14.68 -17.34 -17.64
N VAL A 133 -14.50 -16.04 -17.87
CA VAL A 133 -15.57 -15.09 -18.20
C VAL A 133 -15.24 -14.32 -19.48
N THR A 134 -16.26 -13.87 -20.19
CA THR A 134 -16.12 -13.03 -21.40
C THR A 134 -17.04 -11.81 -21.29
N ARG A 135 -18.16 -11.77 -21.99
CA ARG A 135 -19.09 -10.63 -22.00
C ARG A 135 -19.65 -10.27 -20.61
N THR A 136 -19.74 -11.21 -19.68
CA THR A 136 -20.16 -10.99 -18.28
C THR A 136 -19.26 -9.96 -17.55
N VAL A 137 -18.00 -9.82 -17.94
CA VAL A 137 -17.11 -8.78 -17.40
C VAL A 137 -17.73 -7.39 -17.54
N ALA A 138 -18.31 -7.09 -18.70
CA ALA A 138 -18.97 -5.80 -18.92
C ALA A 138 -20.18 -5.58 -17.98
N SER A 139 -20.95 -6.63 -17.68
CA SER A 139 -22.05 -6.54 -16.71
C SER A 139 -21.54 -6.24 -15.30
N MET A 140 -20.41 -6.84 -14.89
CA MET A 140 -19.77 -6.56 -13.58
C MET A 140 -19.30 -5.10 -13.50
N VAL A 141 -18.63 -4.60 -14.54
CA VAL A 141 -18.15 -3.22 -14.62
C VAL A 141 -19.31 -2.23 -14.62
N LEU A 142 -20.36 -2.51 -15.41
CA LEU A 142 -21.57 -1.70 -15.45
C LEU A 142 -22.27 -1.68 -14.08
N GLY A 143 -22.34 -2.82 -13.39
CA GLY A 143 -22.86 -2.93 -12.03
C GLY A 143 -22.15 -1.99 -11.06
N CYS A 144 -20.82 -1.94 -11.11
CA CYS A 144 -20.03 -1.00 -10.29
C CYS A 144 -20.38 0.47 -10.59
N ARG A 145 -20.52 0.82 -11.86
CA ARG A 145 -20.90 2.18 -12.28
C ARG A 145 -22.30 2.56 -11.81
N MET A 146 -23.21 1.62 -11.82
CA MET A 146 -24.62 1.85 -11.42
C MET A 146 -24.81 1.87 -9.90
N THR A 147 -24.01 1.10 -9.15
CA THR A 147 -24.04 1.03 -7.69
C THR A 147 -23.74 2.38 -7.03
N ASP A 148 -22.75 3.10 -7.53
CA ASP A 148 -22.45 4.45 -7.07
C ASP A 148 -22.04 5.36 -8.23
N ARG A 149 -22.99 6.16 -8.71
CA ARG A 149 -22.79 7.11 -9.81
C ARG A 149 -21.85 8.29 -9.48
N ARG A 150 -21.51 8.48 -8.20
CA ARG A 150 -20.56 9.52 -7.76
C ARG A 150 -19.12 9.07 -7.92
N LEU A 151 -18.88 7.76 -8.13
CA LEU A 151 -17.55 7.25 -8.42
C LEU A 151 -17.14 7.63 -9.84
N ARG A 152 -15.91 8.08 -9.97
CA ARG A 152 -15.29 8.38 -11.27
C ARG A 152 -14.56 7.12 -11.75
N LEU A 153 -15.30 6.15 -12.28
CA LEU A 153 -14.67 5.04 -12.99
C LEU A 153 -14.04 5.59 -14.27
N ALA A 154 -12.72 5.48 -14.39
CA ALA A 154 -11.93 6.10 -15.44
C ALA A 154 -11.38 5.11 -16.46
N GLY A 155 -11.42 3.81 -16.15
CA GLY A 155 -10.97 2.76 -17.05
C GLY A 155 -10.93 1.39 -16.38
N VAL A 156 -10.55 0.39 -17.18
CA VAL A 156 -10.49 -1.01 -16.75
C VAL A 156 -9.16 -1.61 -17.18
N VAL A 157 -8.53 -2.41 -16.31
CA VAL A 157 -7.44 -3.31 -16.65
C VAL A 157 -7.93 -4.74 -16.53
N LEU A 158 -7.83 -5.50 -17.61
CA LEU A 158 -8.21 -6.90 -17.66
C LEU A 158 -7.06 -7.75 -17.14
N ASN A 159 -7.32 -8.62 -16.16
CA ASN A 159 -6.32 -9.53 -15.64
C ASN A 159 -6.65 -10.98 -16.00
N ARG A 160 -5.60 -11.81 -16.08
CA ARG A 160 -5.70 -13.25 -16.38
C ARG A 160 -6.33 -13.57 -17.72
N ILE A 161 -6.02 -12.77 -18.74
CA ILE A 161 -6.45 -13.01 -20.11
C ILE A 161 -5.83 -14.29 -20.66
N GLY A 162 -6.66 -15.14 -21.26
CA GLY A 162 -6.23 -16.44 -21.78
C GLY A 162 -5.56 -16.40 -23.16
N ASN A 163 -6.10 -15.55 -24.06
CA ASN A 163 -5.63 -15.40 -25.45
C ASN A 163 -6.21 -14.14 -26.10
N ALA A 164 -5.74 -13.80 -27.31
CA ALA A 164 -6.18 -12.60 -28.05
C ALA A 164 -7.69 -12.56 -28.36
N ARG A 165 -8.31 -13.72 -28.69
CA ARG A 165 -9.76 -13.78 -28.94
C ARG A 165 -10.55 -13.49 -27.65
N HIS A 166 -10.09 -14.00 -26.51
CA HIS A 166 -10.68 -13.74 -25.21
C HIS A 166 -10.64 -12.25 -24.89
N GLU A 167 -9.48 -11.60 -25.07
CA GLU A 167 -9.31 -10.16 -24.90
C GLU A 167 -10.24 -9.36 -25.81
N ALA A 168 -10.25 -9.65 -27.11
CA ALA A 168 -11.07 -8.93 -28.09
C ALA A 168 -12.56 -8.97 -27.74
N ASN A 169 -13.07 -10.13 -27.30
CA ASN A 169 -14.47 -10.28 -26.92
C ASN A 169 -14.83 -9.42 -25.68
N ILE A 170 -13.93 -9.33 -24.69
CA ILE A 170 -14.16 -8.53 -23.49
C ILE A 170 -14.06 -7.04 -23.82
N ARG A 171 -13.06 -6.63 -24.59
CA ARG A 171 -12.89 -5.22 -25.02
C ARG A 171 -14.14 -4.72 -25.76
N SER A 172 -14.64 -5.50 -26.73
CA SER A 172 -15.88 -5.16 -27.43
C SER A 172 -17.07 -5.03 -26.46
N ALA A 173 -17.24 -5.96 -25.55
CA ALA A 173 -18.35 -5.90 -24.58
C ALA A 173 -18.27 -4.69 -23.64
N ILE A 174 -17.07 -4.29 -23.20
CA ILE A 174 -16.87 -3.11 -22.37
C ILE A 174 -17.12 -1.82 -23.16
N ALA A 175 -16.65 -1.75 -24.40
CA ALA A 175 -16.93 -0.60 -25.28
C ALA A 175 -18.42 -0.43 -25.50
N ASP A 176 -19.12 -1.54 -25.84
CA ASP A 176 -20.55 -1.53 -26.14
C ASP A 176 -21.44 -1.13 -24.93
N LEU A 177 -21.10 -1.59 -23.72
CA LEU A 177 -21.98 -1.53 -22.58
C LEU A 177 -21.56 -0.53 -21.50
N CYS A 178 -20.27 -0.22 -21.39
CA CYS A 178 -19.75 0.53 -20.25
C CYS A 178 -19.24 1.93 -20.60
N ASP A 179 -18.95 2.21 -21.88
CA ASP A 179 -18.33 3.47 -22.32
C ASP A 179 -17.10 3.83 -21.46
N LEU A 180 -16.23 2.84 -21.26
CA LEU A 180 -14.99 2.97 -20.48
C LEU A 180 -13.80 2.43 -21.30
N PRO A 181 -12.63 3.08 -21.24
CA PRO A 181 -11.44 2.57 -21.90
C PRO A 181 -10.90 1.32 -21.19
N VAL A 182 -10.46 0.34 -21.96
CA VAL A 182 -9.65 -0.78 -21.47
C VAL A 182 -8.19 -0.39 -21.60
N LEU A 183 -7.58 -0.05 -20.46
CA LEU A 183 -6.22 0.50 -20.34
C LEU A 183 -5.12 -0.56 -20.44
N GLY A 184 -5.49 -1.83 -20.39
CA GLY A 184 -4.53 -2.92 -20.50
C GLY A 184 -5.16 -4.29 -20.33
N ALA A 185 -4.38 -5.32 -20.71
CA ALA A 185 -4.78 -6.71 -20.59
C ALA A 185 -3.57 -7.59 -20.21
N LEU A 186 -3.55 -8.03 -18.96
CA LEU A 186 -2.49 -8.85 -18.39
C LEU A 186 -2.75 -10.33 -18.69
N PRO A 187 -1.78 -11.07 -19.26
CA PRO A 187 -1.93 -12.49 -19.53
C PRO A 187 -1.95 -13.31 -18.24
N ARG A 188 -2.59 -14.47 -18.27
CA ARG A 188 -2.71 -15.37 -17.10
C ARG A 188 -1.35 -15.78 -16.51
N ALA A 189 -0.34 -15.97 -17.36
CA ALA A 189 1.00 -16.36 -16.91
C ALA A 189 1.73 -15.26 -16.11
N ALA A 190 1.28 -14.01 -16.17
CA ALA A 190 1.94 -12.90 -15.51
C ALA A 190 1.80 -12.93 -13.97
N ALA A 191 0.76 -13.58 -13.44
CA ALA A 191 0.47 -13.60 -12.01
C ALA A 191 1.48 -14.43 -11.17
N ALA A 192 2.37 -15.19 -11.80
CA ALA A 192 3.31 -16.06 -11.10
C ALA A 192 4.55 -15.34 -10.51
N ALA A 193 4.69 -14.03 -10.75
CA ALA A 193 5.91 -13.28 -10.39
C ALA A 193 6.00 -12.90 -8.90
N VAL A 194 4.88 -12.91 -8.16
CA VAL A 194 4.85 -12.55 -6.73
C VAL A 194 4.38 -13.76 -5.91
N PRO A 195 5.21 -14.28 -5.00
CA PRO A 195 4.89 -15.47 -4.21
C PRO A 195 3.76 -15.22 -3.20
N GLU A 196 2.98 -16.24 -2.91
CA GLU A 196 1.86 -16.20 -2.00
C GLU A 196 2.09 -17.11 -0.77
N ARG A 197 1.52 -16.73 0.37
CA ARG A 197 1.41 -17.51 1.61
C ARG A 197 -0.05 -17.75 1.98
N HIS A 198 -0.30 -18.59 3.01
CA HIS A 198 -1.63 -18.82 3.58
C HIS A 198 -2.32 -17.53 4.09
N LEU A 199 -1.56 -16.55 4.56
CA LEU A 199 -2.06 -15.26 5.10
C LEU A 199 -1.92 -14.09 4.12
N GLY A 200 -1.59 -14.34 2.85
CA GLY A 200 -1.38 -13.33 1.84
C GLY A 200 0.01 -13.42 1.21
N LEU A 201 0.51 -12.30 0.67
CA LEU A 201 1.84 -12.23 0.05
C LEU A 201 2.96 -12.33 1.09
N VAL A 202 4.09 -12.89 0.71
CA VAL A 202 5.30 -12.95 1.54
C VAL A 202 5.88 -11.54 1.65
N MET A 203 6.49 -11.20 2.81
CA MET A 203 7.21 -9.94 2.96
C MET A 203 8.38 -9.83 1.96
N PRO A 204 8.64 -8.67 1.36
CA PRO A 204 9.75 -8.50 0.43
C PRO A 204 11.11 -8.89 1.02
N ASP A 205 11.33 -8.61 2.30
CA ASP A 205 12.59 -8.89 2.98
C ASP A 205 12.80 -10.39 3.29
N GLU A 206 11.73 -11.19 3.21
CA GLU A 206 11.79 -12.65 3.32
C GLU A 206 11.93 -13.32 1.95
N HIS A 207 11.80 -12.59 0.86
CA HIS A 207 11.86 -13.12 -0.49
C HIS A 207 13.22 -12.80 -1.12
N ALA A 208 14.07 -13.83 -1.28
CA ALA A 208 15.43 -13.66 -1.78
C ALA A 208 15.51 -12.95 -3.16
N ALA A 209 14.51 -13.15 -4.02
CA ALA A 209 14.42 -12.55 -5.35
C ALA A 209 13.37 -11.42 -5.42
N ALA A 210 13.18 -10.66 -4.33
CA ALA A 210 12.14 -9.62 -4.30
C ALA A 210 12.35 -8.52 -5.34
N GLU A 211 13.61 -8.08 -5.54
CA GLU A 211 13.91 -7.03 -6.51
C GLU A 211 13.68 -7.51 -7.95
N GLU A 212 14.11 -8.74 -8.25
CA GLU A 212 13.88 -9.37 -9.57
C GLU A 212 12.38 -9.56 -9.83
N SER A 213 11.61 -9.95 -8.80
CA SER A 213 10.15 -10.10 -8.90
C SER A 213 9.47 -8.77 -9.18
N VAL A 214 9.89 -7.69 -8.52
CA VAL A 214 9.37 -6.33 -8.76
C VAL A 214 9.72 -5.86 -10.17
N ALA A 215 10.96 -6.07 -10.61
CA ALA A 215 11.41 -5.69 -11.95
C ALA A 215 10.66 -6.46 -13.04
N ALA A 216 10.53 -7.79 -12.90
CA ALA A 216 9.77 -8.63 -13.84
C ALA A 216 8.28 -8.22 -13.90
N THR A 217 7.68 -7.90 -12.75
CA THR A 217 6.31 -7.40 -12.67
C THR A 217 6.16 -6.07 -13.42
N ALA A 218 7.11 -5.16 -13.25
CA ALA A 218 7.12 -3.87 -13.93
C ALA A 218 7.26 -4.03 -15.45
N GLU A 219 8.12 -4.92 -15.92
CA GLU A 219 8.29 -5.21 -17.33
C GLU A 219 6.99 -5.75 -17.96
N VAL A 220 6.33 -6.70 -17.30
CA VAL A 220 5.04 -7.23 -17.76
C VAL A 220 4.00 -6.11 -17.82
N VAL A 221 3.87 -5.30 -16.78
CA VAL A 221 2.89 -4.21 -16.73
C VAL A 221 3.20 -3.16 -17.78
N ALA A 222 4.46 -2.76 -17.94
CA ALA A 222 4.86 -1.77 -18.95
C ALA A 222 4.57 -2.23 -20.40
N ARG A 223 4.56 -3.53 -20.65
CA ARG A 223 4.27 -4.12 -21.97
C ARG A 223 2.78 -4.23 -22.26
N HIS A 224 1.96 -4.38 -21.22
CA HIS A 224 0.53 -4.75 -21.38
C HIS A 224 -0.45 -3.69 -20.89
N VAL A 225 0.03 -2.61 -20.28
CA VAL A 225 -0.81 -1.54 -19.71
C VAL A 225 -0.37 -0.18 -20.24
N ASP A 226 -1.32 0.64 -20.64
CA ASP A 226 -1.09 2.00 -21.08
C ASP A 226 -0.81 2.93 -19.88
N LEU A 227 0.48 3.07 -19.56
CA LEU A 227 0.95 3.88 -18.42
C LEU A 227 0.72 5.37 -18.67
N ASP A 228 0.72 5.83 -19.91
CA ASP A 228 0.51 7.24 -20.24
C ASP A 228 -0.95 7.61 -20.04
N ALA A 229 -1.88 6.75 -20.42
CA ALA A 229 -3.31 6.91 -20.11
C ALA A 229 -3.56 6.91 -18.58
N LEU A 230 -2.85 6.08 -17.79
CA LEU A 230 -2.94 6.13 -16.33
C LEU A 230 -2.47 7.47 -15.75
N LEU A 231 -1.37 8.03 -16.27
CA LEU A 231 -0.89 9.35 -15.85
C LEU A 231 -1.86 10.47 -16.24
N GLU A 232 -2.47 10.39 -17.43
CA GLU A 232 -3.48 11.34 -17.88
C GLU A 232 -4.73 11.29 -16.97
N ILE A 233 -5.20 10.09 -16.63
CA ILE A 233 -6.32 9.89 -15.70
C ILE A 233 -5.97 10.50 -14.34
N ALA A 234 -4.78 10.24 -13.81
CA ALA A 234 -4.33 10.78 -12.54
C ALA A 234 -4.24 12.31 -12.54
N GLY A 235 -3.75 12.90 -13.64
CA GLY A 235 -3.64 14.33 -13.83
C GLY A 235 -4.99 15.08 -13.89
N ARG A 236 -6.07 14.37 -14.25
CA ARG A 236 -7.44 14.89 -14.26
C ARG A 236 -8.15 14.83 -12.90
N ALA A 237 -7.47 14.38 -11.84
CA ALA A 237 -8.03 14.38 -10.50
C ALA A 237 -8.22 15.84 -10.01
N PRO A 238 -9.40 16.20 -9.46
CA PRO A 238 -9.65 17.57 -9.02
C PRO A 238 -8.81 17.93 -7.78
N SER A 239 -8.55 19.23 -7.58
CA SER A 239 -7.87 19.73 -6.38
C SER A 239 -8.57 19.26 -5.10
N LEU A 240 -7.80 18.89 -4.08
CA LEU A 240 -8.29 18.51 -2.77
C LEU A 240 -8.26 19.68 -1.78
N SER A 241 -9.28 19.76 -0.94
CA SER A 241 -9.26 20.62 0.25
C SER A 241 -8.83 19.80 1.46
N ALA A 242 -7.71 20.16 2.06
CA ALA A 242 -7.27 19.53 3.31
C ALA A 242 -7.45 20.50 4.49
N PRO A 243 -7.86 19.98 5.67
CA PRO A 243 -7.86 20.77 6.89
C PRO A 243 -6.42 21.20 7.24
N ARG A 244 -6.29 22.36 7.86
CA ARG A 244 -4.97 22.81 8.36
C ARG A 244 -4.54 21.90 9.50
N ALA A 245 -3.29 21.43 9.49
CA ALA A 245 -2.75 20.68 10.62
C ALA A 245 -2.84 21.53 11.88
N PRO A 246 -3.29 21.00 13.02
CA PRO A 246 -3.17 21.69 14.28
C PRO A 246 -1.67 21.90 14.55
N ARG A 247 -1.25 23.17 14.69
CA ARG A 247 0.08 23.51 15.19
C ARG A 247 0.00 23.53 16.71
N THR A 248 0.33 22.46 17.35
CA THR A 248 0.58 22.49 18.80
C THR A 248 2.02 22.96 18.99
N PRO A 249 2.28 24.06 19.70
CA PRO A 249 3.63 24.41 20.11
C PRO A 249 4.13 23.27 21.03
N ARG A 250 5.24 22.66 20.68
CA ARG A 250 5.81 21.56 21.43
C ARG A 250 7.13 22.00 22.03
N THR A 251 7.30 21.74 23.30
CA THR A 251 8.62 21.78 23.94
C THR A 251 9.34 20.49 23.54
N PRO A 252 10.47 20.58 22.84
CA PRO A 252 11.22 19.39 22.50
C PRO A 252 11.58 18.62 23.78
N ARG A 253 11.07 17.41 23.94
CA ARG A 253 11.56 16.45 24.94
C ARG A 253 12.46 15.50 24.19
N THR A 254 13.73 15.43 24.54
CA THR A 254 14.64 14.42 24.04
C THR A 254 14.33 13.10 24.74
N CYS A 255 13.67 12.20 24.04
CA CYS A 255 13.40 10.84 24.48
C CYS A 255 13.96 9.89 23.40
N ARG A 256 14.76 8.92 23.78
CA ARG A 256 15.27 7.88 22.88
C ARG A 256 14.31 6.71 22.87
N VAL A 257 13.65 6.48 21.75
CA VAL A 257 12.73 5.34 21.58
C VAL A 257 13.43 4.27 20.74
N GLY A 258 13.69 3.12 21.36
CA GLY A 258 14.14 1.93 20.63
C GLY A 258 12.99 1.42 19.75
N VAL A 259 13.27 1.13 18.48
CA VAL A 259 12.30 0.54 17.55
C VAL A 259 12.89 -0.77 17.05
N VAL A 260 12.31 -1.89 17.48
CA VAL A 260 12.78 -3.22 17.03
C VAL A 260 12.28 -3.46 15.62
N ARG A 261 13.17 -3.29 14.64
CA ARG A 261 12.82 -3.38 13.23
C ARG A 261 13.80 -4.26 12.47
N ASP A 262 13.35 -5.47 12.15
CA ASP A 262 14.13 -6.52 11.48
C ASP A 262 13.22 -7.47 10.71
N SER A 263 13.72 -8.65 10.32
CA SER A 263 12.96 -9.65 9.57
C SER A 263 11.85 -10.33 10.39
N ALA A 264 11.90 -10.26 11.72
CA ALA A 264 10.87 -10.79 12.61
C ALA A 264 9.78 -9.75 12.90
N PHE A 265 10.17 -8.47 13.02
CA PHE A 265 9.32 -7.36 13.42
C PHE A 265 9.36 -6.25 12.35
N SER A 266 8.53 -6.38 11.33
CA SER A 266 8.55 -5.50 10.16
C SER A 266 7.26 -4.69 9.96
N PHE A 267 6.24 -4.88 10.81
CA PHE A 267 4.95 -4.23 10.66
C PHE A 267 4.91 -2.91 11.40
N TYR A 268 5.26 -1.83 10.68
CA TYR A 268 5.23 -0.46 11.17
C TYR A 268 4.52 0.44 10.16
N TYR A 269 3.65 1.30 10.65
CA TYR A 269 3.16 2.42 9.85
C TYR A 269 4.21 3.54 9.87
N PRO A 270 4.68 4.01 8.70
CA PRO A 270 5.59 5.15 8.65
C PRO A 270 5.08 6.36 9.45
N GLU A 271 3.77 6.58 9.43
CA GLU A 271 3.12 7.68 10.15
C GLU A 271 3.30 7.59 11.68
N ASN A 272 3.36 6.39 12.25
CA ASN A 272 3.59 6.22 13.69
C ASN A 272 5.02 6.62 14.07
N LEU A 273 6.01 6.23 13.24
CA LEU A 273 7.41 6.59 13.45
C LEU A 273 7.60 8.09 13.26
N GLU A 274 7.05 8.66 12.19
CA GLU A 274 7.07 10.10 11.93
C GLU A 274 6.38 10.91 13.05
N ALA A 275 5.31 10.37 13.65
CA ALA A 275 4.62 11.01 14.77
C ALA A 275 5.51 11.03 16.03
N LEU A 276 6.21 9.94 16.33
CA LEU A 276 7.17 9.90 17.44
C LEU A 276 8.28 10.93 17.26
N GLU A 277 8.87 11.03 16.08
CA GLU A 277 9.88 12.03 15.76
C GLU A 277 9.32 13.46 15.86
N ALA A 278 8.10 13.68 15.35
CA ALA A 278 7.43 14.98 15.43
C ALA A 278 7.10 15.40 16.88
N GLU A 279 6.95 14.44 17.80
CA GLU A 279 6.80 14.68 19.25
C GLU A 279 8.15 14.91 19.96
N GLY A 280 9.28 14.81 19.23
CA GLY A 280 10.62 15.06 19.74
C GLY A 280 11.37 13.79 20.16
N ALA A 281 10.88 12.60 19.80
CA ALA A 281 11.63 11.35 20.01
C ALA A 281 12.79 11.24 19.03
N THR A 282 13.90 10.67 19.52
CA THR A 282 14.99 10.16 18.67
C THR A 282 14.81 8.65 18.52
N LEU A 283 14.55 8.17 17.30
CA LEU A 283 14.38 6.75 17.04
C LEU A 283 15.73 6.05 16.98
N VAL A 284 15.87 4.96 17.73
CA VAL A 284 17.03 4.07 17.75
C VAL A 284 16.57 2.72 17.19
N PHE A 285 16.91 2.43 15.94
CA PHE A 285 16.54 1.15 15.33
C PHE A 285 17.40 0.01 15.88
N VAL A 286 16.74 -1.10 16.22
CA VAL A 286 17.31 -2.27 16.87
C VAL A 286 16.94 -3.51 16.06
N ASP A 287 17.89 -4.42 15.86
CA ASP A 287 17.69 -5.68 15.14
C ASP A 287 17.81 -6.85 16.13
N ALA A 288 16.69 -7.37 16.62
CA ALA A 288 16.64 -8.46 17.58
C ALA A 288 17.21 -9.79 17.01
N THR A 289 17.35 -9.89 15.68
CA THR A 289 17.92 -11.06 15.02
C THR A 289 19.44 -11.01 14.87
N ARG A 290 20.06 -9.83 15.13
CA ARG A 290 21.50 -9.58 14.92
C ARG A 290 22.20 -8.96 16.12
N ASP A 291 21.56 -8.03 16.81
CA ASP A 291 22.15 -7.31 17.93
C ASP A 291 22.36 -8.24 19.13
N GLU A 292 23.45 -8.05 19.85
CA GLU A 292 23.78 -8.84 21.03
C GLU A 292 23.10 -8.33 22.29
N LEU A 293 22.85 -7.02 22.37
CA LEU A 293 22.26 -6.34 23.51
C LEU A 293 21.29 -5.24 23.08
N LEU A 294 20.30 -4.97 23.91
CA LEU A 294 19.44 -3.80 23.77
C LEU A 294 20.29 -2.54 24.04
N PRO A 295 20.30 -1.54 23.13
CA PRO A 295 20.97 -0.26 23.40
C PRO A 295 20.23 0.51 24.50
N GLU A 296 20.92 1.50 25.09
CA GLU A 296 20.32 2.40 26.08
C GLU A 296 19.24 3.26 25.41
N VAL A 297 18.00 3.12 25.86
CA VAL A 297 16.80 3.82 25.37
C VAL A 297 15.85 4.13 26.54
N ASP A 298 14.99 5.16 26.39
CA ASP A 298 14.03 5.58 27.40
C ASP A 298 12.68 4.86 27.27
N ALA A 299 12.40 4.28 26.11
CA ALA A 299 11.23 3.45 25.82
C ALA A 299 11.50 2.51 24.66
N LEU A 300 10.70 1.45 24.52
CA LEU A 300 10.82 0.49 23.43
C LEU A 300 9.49 0.32 22.69
N TYR A 301 9.55 0.34 21.36
CA TYR A 301 8.45 -0.01 20.47
C TYR A 301 8.79 -1.27 19.69
N ILE A 302 7.98 -2.32 19.87
CA ILE A 302 8.10 -3.59 19.14
C ILE A 302 6.83 -3.77 18.31
N GLY A 303 6.95 -3.62 17.00
CA GLY A 303 5.84 -3.77 16.07
C GLY A 303 5.44 -5.23 15.85
N GLY A 304 4.48 -5.43 14.96
CA GLY A 304 4.09 -6.75 14.49
C GLY A 304 5.07 -7.35 13.49
N GLY A 305 4.78 -8.56 13.07
CA GLY A 305 5.57 -9.33 12.11
C GLY A 305 5.31 -10.82 12.25
N PHE A 306 6.27 -11.61 11.79
CA PHE A 306 6.22 -13.07 11.85
C PHE A 306 7.41 -13.62 12.65
N PRO A 307 7.51 -13.37 13.97
CA PRO A 307 8.61 -13.87 14.80
C PRO A 307 8.76 -15.39 14.76
N GLU A 308 7.67 -16.13 14.57
CA GLU A 308 7.67 -17.57 14.43
C GLU A 308 8.49 -18.07 13.21
N THR A 309 8.57 -17.28 12.14
CA THR A 309 9.37 -17.61 10.95
C THR A 309 10.86 -17.34 11.16
N GLN A 310 11.20 -16.58 12.18
CA GLN A 310 12.56 -16.17 12.55
C GLN A 310 12.97 -16.74 13.92
N ALA A 311 12.21 -17.71 14.46
CA ALA A 311 12.40 -18.25 15.81
C ALA A 311 13.84 -18.73 16.06
N ASP A 312 14.45 -19.44 15.12
CA ASP A 312 15.84 -19.91 15.25
C ASP A 312 16.84 -18.75 15.36
N ARG A 313 16.64 -17.67 14.60
CA ARG A 313 17.50 -16.48 14.65
C ARG A 313 17.34 -15.73 15.96
N LEU A 314 16.10 -15.53 16.41
CA LEU A 314 15.82 -14.91 17.72
C LEU A 314 16.39 -15.76 18.87
N ALA A 315 16.22 -17.08 18.85
CA ALA A 315 16.77 -17.98 19.84
C ALA A 315 18.31 -18.01 19.86
N SER A 316 18.95 -17.74 18.73
CA SER A 316 20.43 -17.65 18.63
C SER A 316 21.00 -16.39 19.29
N ARG A 317 20.17 -15.46 19.76
CA ARG A 317 20.56 -14.19 20.42
C ARG A 317 20.11 -14.11 21.88
N PRO A 318 20.55 -15.05 22.73
CA PRO A 318 20.12 -15.07 24.16
C PRO A 318 20.62 -13.85 24.94
N GLY A 319 21.67 -13.16 24.47
CA GLY A 319 22.15 -11.92 25.06
C GLY A 319 21.14 -10.80 24.91
N PHE A 320 20.60 -10.62 23.71
CA PHE A 320 19.57 -9.62 23.44
C PHE A 320 18.30 -9.88 24.29
N ALA A 321 17.79 -11.11 24.30
CA ALA A 321 16.60 -11.45 25.07
C ALA A 321 16.81 -11.22 26.60
N ARG A 322 18.00 -11.54 27.14
CA ARG A 322 18.32 -11.27 28.55
C ARG A 322 18.41 -9.76 28.84
N SER A 323 19.06 -8.98 27.95
CA SER A 323 19.17 -7.53 28.14
C SER A 323 17.82 -6.83 28.06
N LEU A 324 16.94 -7.27 27.13
CA LEU A 324 15.57 -6.80 27.04
C LEU A 324 14.79 -7.10 28.31
N ARG A 325 14.84 -8.35 28.79
CA ARG A 325 14.16 -8.74 30.04
C ARG A 325 14.65 -7.90 31.23
N ALA A 326 15.96 -7.77 31.41
CA ALA A 326 16.53 -6.97 32.48
C ALA A 326 16.05 -5.50 32.41
N ALA A 327 16.05 -4.90 31.21
CA ALA A 327 15.58 -3.53 31.03
C ALA A 327 14.08 -3.37 31.39
N VAL A 328 13.24 -4.34 31.04
CA VAL A 328 11.81 -4.36 31.38
C VAL A 328 11.62 -4.51 32.90
N GLU A 329 12.37 -5.40 33.54
CA GLU A 329 12.35 -5.59 35.01
C GLU A 329 12.82 -4.34 35.76
N ASP A 330 13.76 -3.58 35.17
CA ASP A 330 14.23 -2.28 35.65
C ASP A 330 13.26 -1.12 35.34
N GLY A 331 12.11 -1.39 34.71
CA GLY A 331 11.04 -0.43 34.47
C GLY A 331 11.03 0.27 33.13
N LEU A 332 11.76 -0.24 32.11
CA LEU A 332 11.69 0.28 30.75
C LEU A 332 10.25 0.17 30.19
N PRO A 333 9.61 1.29 29.81
CA PRO A 333 8.31 1.25 29.14
C PRO A 333 8.40 0.54 27.79
N VAL A 334 7.55 -0.45 27.55
CA VAL A 334 7.47 -1.20 26.30
C VAL A 334 6.07 -1.09 25.71
N TYR A 335 6.00 -0.69 24.44
CA TYR A 335 4.81 -0.81 23.63
C TYR A 335 5.04 -1.91 22.59
N ALA A 336 4.21 -2.95 22.63
CA ALA A 336 4.35 -4.11 21.76
C ALA A 336 3.03 -4.46 21.08
N GLU A 337 3.07 -4.78 19.79
CA GLU A 337 1.90 -5.10 18.97
C GLU A 337 2.03 -6.50 18.36
N CYS A 338 0.92 -7.25 18.28
CA CYS A 338 0.82 -8.52 17.54
C CYS A 338 2.03 -9.45 17.80
N GLY A 339 2.87 -9.71 16.78
CA GLY A 339 4.08 -10.54 16.92
C GLY A 339 5.06 -10.03 17.99
N GLY A 340 5.18 -8.70 18.13
CA GLY A 340 5.97 -8.10 19.21
C GLY A 340 5.41 -8.41 20.60
N ALA A 341 4.10 -8.39 20.78
CA ALA A 341 3.46 -8.75 22.04
C ALA A 341 3.64 -10.25 22.35
N VAL A 342 3.60 -11.12 21.35
CA VAL A 342 3.89 -12.56 21.51
C VAL A 342 5.34 -12.80 21.94
N TYR A 343 6.28 -11.97 21.44
CA TYR A 343 7.71 -12.12 21.76
C TYR A 343 8.07 -11.74 23.19
N VAL A 344 7.38 -10.76 23.77
CA VAL A 344 7.67 -10.26 25.15
C VAL A 344 6.79 -10.90 26.23
N GLY A 345 5.69 -11.57 25.86
CA GLY A 345 4.78 -12.27 26.80
C GLY A 345 5.20 -13.71 27.00
#